data_180bc1d0a7006b1392d3b1dd72600e26
#
_entry.id   180bc1d0a7006b1392d3b1dd72600e26
#
_cell.length_a   1.000
_cell.length_b   1.000
_cell.length_c   1.000
_cell.angle_alpha   90.00
_cell.angle_beta   90.00
_cell.angle_gamma   90.00
#
_symmetry.space_group_name_H-M   'P 1'
#
loop_
_entity.id
_entity.type
_entity.pdbx_description
1 polymer ?
#
loop_
_entity_poly.entity_id
_entity_poly.type
_entity_poly.pdbx_seq_one_letter_code
_entity_poly.pdbx_strand_id
1 'polypeptide(L)'
;MRINLKPDTKKKALLKNTARLALLFAAAFLAGRAAGRAQDYFAPQAVATSAEGNWGLSFQDEGQPPVANATAEELKQFDAYYSGNTDEKVIYLTFDAGFENGNTPAILDALKKHNVPATFFVVGTFISSNPDLIKRMVEEGHTVGNHTYHHPDMSQISTQEAFQKELGDVEEEYKKITGQEMTKYYRPPQGKYSETNLKMAKEMGYKTFFWSLAYVDWYENDQPTKEAAFEKLLGRIHPGAIVLLHSTSKTNGEILDELLTKWEEMGYTFKPLSEI
;
A
#
# COMPACT_ATOMS: atom_id res chain seq x y z
N MET A 1 -62.24 -47.06 24.70
CA MET A 1 -62.45 -45.81 23.99
C MET A 1 -61.08 -45.27 23.54
N ARG A 2 -60.72 -45.48 22.24
CA ARG A 2 -59.45 -45.01 21.70
C ARG A 2 -59.63 -43.64 21.07
N ILE A 3 -58.98 -42.63 21.62
CA ILE A 3 -59.02 -41.26 21.10
C ILE A 3 -58.02 -41.17 19.97
N ASN A 4 -58.51 -41.02 18.77
CA ASN A 4 -57.72 -40.88 17.56
C ASN A 4 -57.40 -39.38 17.35
N LEU A 5 -56.24 -38.94 17.80
CA LEU A 5 -55.75 -37.58 17.58
C LEU A 5 -55.27 -37.41 16.13
N LYS A 6 -56.01 -36.76 15.28
CA LYS A 6 -55.56 -36.33 13.93
C LYS A 6 -54.39 -35.38 14.08
N PRO A 7 -53.29 -35.58 13.35
CA PRO A 7 -52.17 -34.66 13.41
C PRO A 7 -52.58 -33.29 12.87
N ASP A 8 -52.22 -32.25 13.62
CA ASP A 8 -52.51 -30.85 13.35
C ASP A 8 -51.92 -30.41 12.00
N THR A 9 -52.77 -30.39 10.98
CA THR A 9 -52.41 -30.04 9.60
C THR A 9 -51.86 -28.61 9.47
N LYS A 10 -52.23 -27.72 10.41
CA LYS A 10 -51.73 -26.34 10.47
C LYS A 10 -50.24 -26.27 10.89
N LYS A 11 -49.80 -27.11 11.84
CA LYS A 11 -48.39 -27.19 12.24
C LYS A 11 -47.50 -27.72 11.12
N LYS A 12 -47.97 -28.72 10.36
CA LYS A 12 -47.21 -29.25 9.19
C LYS A 12 -47.13 -28.24 8.04
N ALA A 13 -48.17 -27.45 7.81
CA ALA A 13 -48.15 -26.40 6.80
C ALA A 13 -47.24 -25.23 7.21
N LEU A 14 -47.21 -24.86 8.50
CA LEU A 14 -46.33 -23.84 9.03
C LEU A 14 -44.84 -24.27 8.91
N LEU A 15 -44.49 -25.50 9.29
CA LEU A 15 -43.13 -26.04 9.14
C LEU A 15 -42.70 -26.12 7.68
N LYS A 16 -43.57 -26.48 6.74
CA LYS A 16 -43.26 -26.47 5.30
C LYS A 16 -43.02 -25.06 4.77
N ASN A 17 -43.76 -24.07 5.23
CA ASN A 17 -43.60 -22.68 4.79
C ASN A 17 -42.33 -22.06 5.39
N THR A 18 -42.00 -22.31 6.66
CA THR A 18 -40.71 -21.86 7.26
C THR A 18 -39.53 -22.50 6.58
N ALA A 19 -39.57 -23.81 6.27
CA ALA A 19 -38.49 -24.48 5.54
C ALA A 19 -38.30 -23.94 4.09
N ARG A 20 -39.43 -23.63 3.39
CA ARG A 20 -39.37 -22.96 2.09
C ARG A 20 -38.81 -21.56 2.14
N LEU A 21 -39.19 -20.75 3.15
CA LEU A 21 -38.59 -19.42 3.33
C LEU A 21 -37.11 -19.50 3.62
N ALA A 22 -36.67 -20.39 4.50
CA ALA A 22 -35.24 -20.58 4.81
C ALA A 22 -34.42 -21.00 3.55
N LEU A 23 -34.98 -21.88 2.71
CA LEU A 23 -34.35 -22.27 1.43
C LEU A 23 -34.28 -21.11 0.43
N LEU A 24 -35.31 -20.25 0.39
CA LEU A 24 -35.29 -19.07 -0.49
C LEU A 24 -34.28 -18.04 0.00
N PHE A 25 -34.15 -17.82 1.32
CA PHE A 25 -33.12 -16.95 1.87
C PHE A 25 -31.70 -17.49 1.63
N ALA A 26 -31.47 -18.80 1.78
CA ALA A 26 -30.17 -19.43 1.48
C ALA A 26 -29.83 -19.32 -0.02
N ALA A 27 -30.82 -19.55 -0.89
CA ALA A 27 -30.65 -19.39 -2.35
C ALA A 27 -30.36 -17.94 -2.76
N ALA A 28 -31.07 -16.96 -2.16
CA ALA A 28 -30.83 -15.54 -2.40
C ALA A 28 -29.45 -15.09 -1.88
N PHE A 29 -29.01 -15.61 -0.72
CA PHE A 29 -27.71 -15.33 -0.16
C PHE A 29 -26.58 -15.91 -1.02
N LEU A 30 -26.73 -17.15 -1.51
CA LEU A 30 -25.77 -17.78 -2.42
C LEU A 30 -25.75 -17.09 -3.79
N ALA A 31 -26.91 -16.69 -4.32
CA ALA A 31 -27.00 -15.93 -5.57
C ALA A 31 -26.40 -14.52 -5.42
N GLY A 32 -26.60 -13.86 -4.26
CA GLY A 32 -25.96 -12.57 -3.95
C GLY A 32 -24.45 -12.66 -3.88
N ARG A 33 -23.91 -13.72 -3.26
CA ARG A 33 -22.46 -13.96 -3.24
C ARG A 33 -21.88 -14.33 -4.62
N ALA A 34 -22.63 -15.07 -5.42
CA ALA A 34 -22.22 -15.40 -6.80
C ALA A 34 -22.32 -14.16 -7.71
N ALA A 35 -23.34 -13.31 -7.55
CA ALA A 35 -23.47 -12.05 -8.27
C ALA A 35 -22.39 -11.03 -7.87
N GLY A 36 -22.05 -10.93 -6.57
CA GLY A 36 -20.92 -10.11 -6.09
C GLY A 36 -19.60 -10.55 -6.72
N ARG A 37 -19.29 -11.86 -6.68
CA ARG A 37 -18.10 -12.41 -7.33
C ARG A 37 -18.12 -12.27 -8.86
N ALA A 38 -19.28 -12.38 -9.50
CA ALA A 38 -19.41 -12.13 -10.92
C ALA A 38 -19.26 -10.64 -11.26
N GLN A 39 -19.72 -9.74 -10.38
CA GLN A 39 -19.56 -8.30 -10.56
C GLN A 39 -18.10 -7.87 -10.39
N ASP A 40 -17.34 -8.51 -9.49
CA ASP A 40 -15.89 -8.33 -9.37
C ASP A 40 -15.12 -8.94 -10.58
N TYR A 41 -15.65 -10.02 -11.16
CA TYR A 41 -15.06 -10.70 -12.33
C TYR A 41 -15.43 -10.05 -13.67
N PHE A 42 -16.61 -9.41 -13.77
CA PHE A 42 -17.11 -8.68 -14.95
C PHE A 42 -17.10 -7.17 -14.77
N ALA A 43 -16.56 -6.64 -13.65
CA ALA A 43 -16.18 -5.24 -13.61
C ALA A 43 -15.27 -5.05 -14.84
N PRO A 44 -15.58 -4.13 -15.76
CA PRO A 44 -14.70 -3.88 -16.88
C PRO A 44 -13.34 -3.60 -16.24
N GLN A 45 -12.36 -4.48 -16.49
CA GLN A 45 -10.98 -4.14 -16.22
C GLN A 45 -10.84 -2.80 -16.90
N ALA A 46 -10.66 -1.75 -16.10
CA ALA A 46 -10.29 -0.47 -16.64
C ALA A 46 -9.02 -0.76 -17.43
N VAL A 47 -9.16 -0.91 -18.75
CA VAL A 47 -8.04 -0.82 -19.65
C VAL A 47 -7.47 0.52 -19.28
N ALA A 48 -6.31 0.50 -18.62
CA ALA A 48 -5.60 1.70 -18.28
C ALA A 48 -5.33 2.40 -19.62
N THR A 49 -6.24 3.28 -20.01
CA THR A 49 -5.86 4.35 -20.90
C THR A 49 -4.74 5.02 -20.16
N SER A 50 -3.57 5.14 -20.77
CA SER A 50 -2.42 5.86 -20.25
C SER A 50 -2.91 7.21 -19.76
N ALA A 51 -3.39 7.26 -18.52
CA ALA A 51 -3.78 8.48 -17.87
C ALA A 51 -2.47 9.10 -17.43
N GLU A 52 -1.90 9.96 -18.27
CA GLU A 52 -0.93 10.93 -17.81
C GLU A 52 -1.48 11.47 -16.49
N GLY A 53 -0.78 11.20 -15.40
CA GLY A 53 -1.07 11.84 -14.15
C GLY A 53 -1.24 10.97 -12.91
N ASN A 54 -1.68 9.72 -12.98
CA ASN A 54 -1.92 8.91 -11.79
C ASN A 54 -1.31 7.51 -11.92
N TRP A 55 -0.53 7.10 -10.92
CA TRP A 55 -0.08 5.72 -10.79
C TRP A 55 -1.26 4.80 -10.47
N GLY A 56 -1.41 3.73 -11.22
CA GLY A 56 -2.53 2.80 -11.09
C GLY A 56 -2.11 1.35 -11.26
N LEU A 57 -2.74 0.47 -10.48
CA LEU A 57 -2.48 -0.97 -10.46
C LEU A 57 -3.77 -1.74 -10.67
N SER A 58 -3.72 -2.78 -11.51
CA SER A 58 -4.75 -3.81 -11.64
C SER A 58 -4.22 -5.09 -11.00
N PHE A 59 -4.73 -5.43 -9.80
CA PHE A 59 -4.34 -6.63 -9.08
C PHE A 59 -4.82 -7.88 -9.80
N GLN A 60 -3.95 -8.88 -9.81
CA GLN A 60 -4.17 -10.18 -10.46
C GLN A 60 -4.51 -11.25 -9.41
N ASP A 61 -4.38 -12.53 -9.78
CA ASP A 61 -4.52 -13.65 -8.86
C ASP A 61 -3.47 -13.58 -7.73
N GLU A 62 -3.76 -14.27 -6.63
CA GLU A 62 -2.89 -14.33 -5.44
C GLU A 62 -1.46 -14.73 -5.82
N GLY A 63 -0.48 -14.01 -5.30
CA GLY A 63 0.94 -14.24 -5.56
C GLY A 63 1.45 -13.73 -6.91
N GLN A 64 0.61 -13.13 -7.74
CA GLN A 64 1.00 -12.57 -9.04
C GLN A 64 1.24 -11.07 -8.96
N PRO A 65 2.28 -10.55 -9.64
CA PRO A 65 2.48 -9.13 -9.77
C PRO A 65 1.27 -8.42 -10.41
N PRO A 66 0.91 -7.22 -9.98
CA PRO A 66 -0.14 -6.43 -10.61
C PRO A 66 0.28 -5.95 -12.00
N VAL A 67 -0.71 -5.68 -12.84
CA VAL A 67 -0.49 -4.92 -14.09
C VAL A 67 -0.57 -3.43 -13.75
N ALA A 68 0.50 -2.71 -14.04
CA ALA A 68 0.57 -1.26 -13.85
C ALA A 68 0.12 -0.52 -15.12
N ASN A 69 -0.23 0.76 -14.98
CA ASN A 69 -0.58 1.63 -16.10
C ASN A 69 0.62 2.18 -16.88
N ALA A 70 1.84 1.88 -16.43
CA ALA A 70 3.09 2.06 -17.17
C ALA A 70 3.95 0.80 -17.01
N THR A 71 4.66 0.40 -18.06
CA THR A 71 5.55 -0.77 -18.02
C THR A 71 6.85 -0.47 -17.27
N ALA A 72 7.53 -1.51 -16.80
CA ALA A 72 8.84 -1.37 -16.17
C ALA A 72 9.88 -0.76 -17.14
N GLU A 73 9.81 -1.11 -18.45
CA GLU A 73 10.69 -0.56 -19.47
C GLU A 73 10.46 0.95 -19.69
N GLU A 74 9.20 1.38 -19.75
CA GLU A 74 8.87 2.81 -19.87
C GLU A 74 9.35 3.59 -18.65
N LEU A 75 9.16 3.08 -17.44
CA LEU A 75 9.62 3.74 -16.22
C LEU A 75 11.15 3.78 -16.11
N LYS A 76 11.83 2.71 -16.52
CA LYS A 76 13.30 2.60 -16.45
C LYS A 76 14.02 3.70 -17.24
N GLN A 77 13.41 4.24 -18.30
CA GLN A 77 13.95 5.37 -19.05
C GLN A 77 14.14 6.61 -18.16
N PHE A 78 13.33 6.72 -17.12
CA PHE A 78 13.34 7.83 -16.17
C PHE A 78 13.99 7.47 -14.84
N ASP A 79 14.67 6.33 -14.74
CA ASP A 79 15.19 5.79 -13.47
C ASP A 79 14.05 5.64 -12.42
N ALA A 80 12.92 5.13 -12.89
CA ALA A 80 11.72 4.94 -12.08
C ALA A 80 11.35 3.45 -11.98
N TYR A 81 10.87 3.03 -10.82
CA TYR A 81 10.65 1.63 -10.47
C TYR A 81 9.34 1.46 -9.69
N TYR A 82 8.67 0.32 -9.83
CA TYR A 82 7.49 -0.03 -9.03
C TYR A 82 7.55 -1.44 -8.45
N SER A 83 8.49 -2.26 -8.90
CA SER A 83 8.78 -3.60 -8.41
C SER A 83 10.25 -3.92 -8.61
N GLY A 84 10.77 -4.85 -7.82
CA GLY A 84 12.07 -5.47 -8.03
C GLY A 84 11.97 -6.72 -8.90
N ASN A 85 12.97 -7.62 -8.77
CA ASN A 85 12.99 -8.89 -9.48
C ASN A 85 11.85 -9.80 -9.00
N THR A 86 10.95 -10.18 -9.91
CA THR A 86 9.78 -11.03 -9.62
C THR A 86 10.09 -12.52 -9.57
N ASP A 87 11.32 -12.94 -9.82
CA ASP A 87 11.76 -14.33 -9.67
C ASP A 87 12.17 -14.67 -8.22
N GLU A 88 12.35 -13.65 -7.38
CA GLU A 88 12.80 -13.80 -5.99
C GLU A 88 11.72 -13.37 -5.00
N LYS A 89 11.45 -14.19 -3.98
CA LYS A 89 10.54 -13.83 -2.88
C LYS A 89 11.17 -12.77 -1.97
N VAL A 90 11.36 -11.58 -2.53
CA VAL A 90 11.87 -10.39 -1.83
C VAL A 90 10.77 -9.36 -1.73
N ILE A 91 10.67 -8.71 -0.58
CA ILE A 91 9.82 -7.55 -0.32
C ILE A 91 10.72 -6.34 -0.09
N TYR A 92 10.40 -5.23 -0.74
CA TYR A 92 10.95 -3.91 -0.49
C TYR A 92 9.90 -3.09 0.25
N LEU A 93 10.07 -2.97 1.57
CA LEU A 93 9.08 -2.32 2.42
C LEU A 93 9.28 -0.82 2.46
N THR A 94 8.21 -0.08 2.19
CA THR A 94 8.25 1.38 2.15
C THR A 94 7.08 2.00 2.90
N PHE A 95 7.32 3.17 3.49
CA PHE A 95 6.33 3.95 4.21
C PHE A 95 6.29 5.38 3.69
N ASP A 96 5.08 5.90 3.43
CA ASP A 96 4.89 7.34 3.24
C ASP A 96 4.54 7.98 4.58
N ALA A 97 5.29 9.02 4.95
CA ALA A 97 5.21 9.70 6.24
C ALA A 97 4.88 11.18 6.04
N GLY A 98 3.58 11.50 6.07
CA GLY A 98 3.05 12.86 5.91
C GLY A 98 3.04 13.66 7.21
N PHE A 99 2.62 13.04 8.32
CA PHE A 99 2.60 13.60 9.67
C PHE A 99 2.74 12.48 10.71
N GLU A 100 3.05 12.84 11.96
CA GLU A 100 3.16 11.89 13.08
C GLU A 100 1.91 11.98 13.96
N ASN A 101 1.36 10.81 14.28
CA ASN A 101 0.19 10.65 15.15
C ASN A 101 0.35 9.53 16.18
N GLY A 102 1.59 9.14 16.51
CA GLY A 102 1.92 8.15 17.53
C GLY A 102 2.17 6.73 17.00
N ASN A 103 2.04 6.48 15.70
CA ASN A 103 2.18 5.13 15.14
C ASN A 103 3.59 4.80 14.65
N THR A 104 4.38 5.78 14.20
CA THR A 104 5.74 5.57 13.68
C THR A 104 6.67 4.85 14.66
N PRO A 105 6.67 5.14 15.97
CA PRO A 105 7.51 4.40 16.93
C PRO A 105 7.24 2.90 16.94
N ALA A 106 5.97 2.48 16.93
CA ALA A 106 5.59 1.07 16.92
C ALA A 106 6.00 0.37 15.61
N ILE A 107 5.93 1.08 14.47
CA ILE A 107 6.42 0.60 13.18
C ILE A 107 7.93 0.35 13.25
N LEU A 108 8.70 1.31 13.75
CA LEU A 108 10.15 1.16 13.90
C LEU A 108 10.54 0.04 14.86
N ASP A 109 9.79 -0.14 15.97
CA ASP A 109 10.00 -1.25 16.91
C ASP A 109 9.80 -2.62 16.23
N ALA A 110 8.76 -2.76 15.41
CA ALA A 110 8.50 -3.99 14.67
C ALA A 110 9.60 -4.26 13.62
N LEU A 111 10.01 -3.25 12.85
CA LEU A 111 11.09 -3.37 11.86
C LEU A 111 12.40 -3.79 12.53
N LYS A 112 12.74 -3.17 13.67
CA LYS A 112 13.93 -3.51 14.45
C LYS A 112 13.90 -4.94 14.97
N LYS A 113 12.76 -5.39 15.51
CA LYS A 113 12.56 -6.74 16.01
C LYS A 113 12.85 -7.81 14.96
N HIS A 114 12.39 -7.58 13.72
CA HIS A 114 12.57 -8.50 12.59
C HIS A 114 13.86 -8.25 11.79
N ASN A 115 14.64 -7.21 12.15
CA ASN A 115 15.82 -6.77 11.40
C ASN A 115 15.50 -6.47 9.92
N VAL A 116 14.36 -5.83 9.67
CA VAL A 116 13.86 -5.52 8.33
C VAL A 116 14.25 -4.10 7.93
N PRO A 117 15.02 -3.93 6.83
CA PRO A 117 15.27 -2.59 6.28
C PRO A 117 14.01 -2.04 5.61
N ALA A 118 13.77 -0.74 5.78
CA ALA A 118 12.66 -0.05 5.13
C ALA A 118 13.11 1.30 4.57
N THR A 119 12.31 1.85 3.63
CA THR A 119 12.47 3.22 3.17
C THR A 119 11.27 4.05 3.59
N PHE A 120 11.53 5.17 4.27
CA PHE A 120 10.51 6.14 4.66
C PHE A 120 10.57 7.34 3.71
N PHE A 121 9.54 7.52 2.89
CA PHE A 121 9.39 8.72 2.07
C PHE A 121 8.70 9.80 2.90
N VAL A 122 9.43 10.83 3.28
CA VAL A 122 9.00 11.82 4.25
C VAL A 122 8.75 13.17 3.61
N VAL A 123 7.71 13.88 4.08
CA VAL A 123 7.47 15.27 3.68
C VAL A 123 8.27 16.22 4.59
N GLY A 124 8.50 17.44 4.09
CA GLY A 124 9.30 18.43 4.83
C GLY A 124 8.75 18.75 6.22
N THR A 125 7.43 18.84 6.36
CA THR A 125 6.77 19.08 7.66
C THR A 125 6.93 17.92 8.64
N PHE A 126 7.00 16.67 8.17
CA PHE A 126 7.30 15.52 9.02
C PHE A 126 8.72 15.62 9.59
N ILE A 127 9.71 15.94 8.74
CA ILE A 127 11.10 16.07 9.15
C ILE A 127 11.26 17.16 10.23
N SER A 128 10.75 18.35 9.95
CA SER A 128 10.90 19.49 10.87
C SER A 128 10.20 19.30 12.21
N SER A 129 9.07 18.59 12.22
CA SER A 129 8.28 18.33 13.43
C SER A 129 8.76 17.13 14.24
N ASN A 130 9.49 16.18 13.63
CA ASN A 130 9.87 14.92 14.25
C ASN A 130 11.36 14.57 14.06
N PRO A 131 12.30 15.48 14.42
CA PRO A 131 13.71 15.27 14.18
C PRO A 131 14.28 14.01 14.85
N ASP A 132 13.74 13.61 16.00
CA ASP A 132 14.20 12.42 16.71
C ASP A 132 13.79 11.13 16.01
N LEU A 133 12.62 11.10 15.34
CA LEU A 133 12.21 9.96 14.53
C LEU A 133 13.07 9.83 13.28
N ILE A 134 13.43 10.95 12.63
CA ILE A 134 14.35 10.95 11.49
C ILE A 134 15.72 10.37 11.89
N LYS A 135 16.28 10.82 13.02
CA LYS A 135 17.54 10.28 13.53
C LYS A 135 17.42 8.79 13.83
N ARG A 136 16.33 8.38 14.48
CA ARG A 136 16.06 6.98 14.78
C ARG A 136 15.99 6.11 13.53
N MET A 137 15.29 6.57 12.48
CA MET A 137 15.25 5.86 11.19
C MET A 137 16.65 5.62 10.63
N VAL A 138 17.51 6.65 10.65
CA VAL A 138 18.89 6.55 10.15
C VAL A 138 19.74 5.62 11.03
N GLU A 139 19.67 5.77 12.35
CA GLU A 139 20.42 4.97 13.31
C GLU A 139 20.04 3.48 13.28
N GLU A 140 18.78 3.17 12.99
CA GLU A 140 18.29 1.80 12.85
C GLU A 140 18.48 1.22 11.42
N GLY A 141 19.18 1.95 10.53
CA GLY A 141 19.57 1.46 9.20
C GLY A 141 18.50 1.59 8.13
N HIS A 142 17.45 2.36 8.37
CA HIS A 142 16.46 2.65 7.36
C HIS A 142 16.89 3.78 6.43
N THR A 143 16.38 3.76 5.20
CA THR A 143 16.59 4.86 4.26
C THR A 143 15.48 5.90 4.43
N VAL A 144 15.87 7.17 4.49
CA VAL A 144 14.93 8.29 4.42
C VAL A 144 14.96 8.84 3.00
N GLY A 145 13.82 8.78 2.31
CA GLY A 145 13.60 9.27 0.95
C GLY A 145 12.71 10.50 0.92
N ASN A 146 12.67 11.16 -0.21
CA ASN A 146 12.02 12.44 -0.44
C ASN A 146 10.57 12.26 -0.91
N HIS A 147 9.60 12.84 -0.17
CA HIS A 147 8.18 12.86 -0.56
C HIS A 147 7.66 14.28 -0.80
N THR A 148 8.56 15.19 -1.22
CA THR A 148 8.35 16.63 -1.39
C THR A 148 8.18 17.40 -0.07
N TYR A 149 8.28 18.72 -0.13
CA TYR A 149 8.16 19.54 1.09
C TYR A 149 6.70 19.73 1.53
N HIS A 150 5.81 20.07 0.56
CA HIS A 150 4.41 20.42 0.83
C HIS A 150 3.39 19.37 0.37
N HIS A 151 3.84 18.25 -0.19
CA HIS A 151 2.99 17.18 -0.73
C HIS A 151 2.02 17.66 -1.85
N PRO A 152 2.46 18.46 -2.82
CA PRO A 152 1.60 18.94 -3.89
C PRO A 152 1.35 17.86 -4.94
N ASP A 153 0.39 18.11 -5.84
CA ASP A 153 0.26 17.37 -7.08
C ASP A 153 1.43 17.74 -8.02
N MET A 154 2.48 16.89 -7.99
CA MET A 154 3.71 17.15 -8.75
C MET A 154 3.49 17.13 -10.26
N SER A 155 2.46 16.45 -10.78
CA SER A 155 2.13 16.45 -12.20
C SER A 155 1.76 17.85 -12.73
N GLN A 156 1.35 18.75 -11.84
CA GLN A 156 1.00 20.14 -12.18
C GLN A 156 2.21 21.10 -12.12
N ILE A 157 3.36 20.63 -11.61
CA ILE A 157 4.58 21.44 -11.53
C ILE A 157 5.32 21.31 -12.86
N SER A 158 5.37 22.40 -13.60
CA SER A 158 5.88 22.44 -14.97
C SER A 158 7.28 23.05 -15.13
N THR A 159 7.82 23.67 -14.06
CA THR A 159 9.16 24.27 -14.11
C THR A 159 10.18 23.51 -13.28
N GLN A 160 11.42 23.46 -13.78
CA GLN A 160 12.52 22.79 -13.07
C GLN A 160 12.79 23.46 -11.71
N GLU A 161 12.70 24.79 -11.63
CA GLU A 161 12.94 25.52 -10.38
C GLU A 161 11.93 25.18 -9.30
N ALA A 162 10.64 25.11 -9.65
CA ALA A 162 9.59 24.75 -8.70
C ALA A 162 9.73 23.28 -8.25
N PHE A 163 10.09 22.38 -9.17
CA PHE A 163 10.35 20.98 -8.87
C PHE A 163 11.57 20.84 -7.94
N GLN A 164 12.68 21.51 -8.27
CA GLN A 164 13.89 21.52 -7.45
C GLN A 164 13.64 22.07 -6.05
N LYS A 165 12.80 23.09 -5.94
CA LYS A 165 12.47 23.68 -4.64
C LYS A 165 11.74 22.69 -3.74
N GLU A 166 10.72 21.99 -4.25
CA GLU A 166 9.98 20.99 -3.49
C GLU A 166 10.86 19.85 -2.96
N LEU A 167 11.85 19.42 -3.73
CA LEU A 167 12.75 18.35 -3.31
C LEU A 167 13.95 18.88 -2.49
N GLY A 168 14.52 20.00 -2.89
CA GLY A 168 15.68 20.59 -2.24
C GLY A 168 15.42 21.08 -0.82
N ASP A 169 14.25 21.66 -0.57
CA ASP A 169 13.86 22.09 0.79
C ASP A 169 13.81 20.88 1.76
N VAL A 170 13.40 19.70 1.29
CA VAL A 170 13.42 18.45 2.09
C VAL A 170 14.85 17.98 2.37
N GLU A 171 15.73 18.03 1.36
CA GLU A 171 17.13 17.67 1.51
C GLU A 171 17.83 18.58 2.54
N GLU A 172 17.56 19.89 2.50
CA GLU A 172 18.12 20.85 3.44
C GLU A 172 17.69 20.57 4.88
N GLU A 173 16.39 20.30 5.11
CA GLU A 173 15.88 19.97 6.44
C GLU A 173 16.48 18.65 6.95
N TYR A 174 16.56 17.63 6.09
CA TYR A 174 17.20 16.36 6.45
C TYR A 174 18.66 16.56 6.86
N LYS A 175 19.41 17.31 6.05
CA LYS A 175 20.83 17.61 6.33
C LYS A 175 21.04 18.40 7.61
N LYS A 176 20.17 19.35 7.92
CA LYS A 176 20.22 20.11 9.20
C LYS A 176 20.08 19.19 10.41
N ILE A 177 19.21 18.16 10.32
CA ILE A 177 18.90 17.27 11.43
C ILE A 177 19.93 16.16 11.58
N THR A 178 20.37 15.56 10.47
CA THR A 178 21.22 14.36 10.47
C THR A 178 22.70 14.67 10.25
N GLY A 179 23.02 15.82 9.67
CA GLY A 179 24.36 16.15 9.20
C GLY A 179 24.80 15.39 7.91
N GLN A 180 23.89 14.61 7.33
CA GLN A 180 24.16 13.75 6.16
C GLN A 180 23.40 14.24 4.93
N GLU A 181 23.92 13.92 3.75
CA GLU A 181 23.16 14.11 2.50
C GLU A 181 22.02 13.08 2.41
N MET A 182 20.85 13.51 1.95
CA MET A 182 19.71 12.62 1.75
C MET A 182 19.96 11.68 0.56
N THR A 183 19.60 10.41 0.73
CA THR A 183 19.58 9.46 -0.41
C THR A 183 18.62 9.97 -1.47
N LYS A 184 19.07 9.98 -2.74
CA LYS A 184 18.29 10.49 -3.88
C LYS A 184 17.17 9.52 -4.30
N TYR A 185 16.29 9.19 -3.36
CA TYR A 185 15.07 8.42 -3.59
C TYR A 185 13.86 9.33 -3.46
N TYR A 186 13.00 9.29 -4.46
CA TYR A 186 11.83 10.14 -4.56
C TYR A 186 10.58 9.30 -4.77
N ARG A 187 9.50 9.69 -4.12
CA ARG A 187 8.16 9.19 -4.42
C ARG A 187 7.23 10.37 -4.65
N PRO A 188 6.57 10.44 -5.84
CA PRO A 188 5.62 11.51 -6.09
C PRO A 188 4.39 11.38 -5.18
N PRO A 189 3.95 12.47 -4.54
CA PRO A 189 2.71 12.52 -3.75
C PRO A 189 1.53 11.93 -4.50
N GLN A 190 0.73 11.10 -3.82
CA GLN A 190 -0.48 10.46 -4.36
C GLN A 190 -0.20 9.55 -5.59
N GLY A 191 1.05 9.29 -5.93
CA GLY A 191 1.42 8.63 -7.18
C GLY A 191 1.14 9.46 -8.42
N LYS A 192 0.97 10.77 -8.28
CA LYS A 192 0.72 11.67 -9.42
C LYS A 192 2.04 12.09 -10.06
N TYR A 193 2.15 11.86 -11.36
CA TYR A 193 3.37 12.11 -12.11
C TYR A 193 3.07 12.51 -13.55
N SER A 194 4.08 13.07 -14.21
CA SER A 194 4.16 13.21 -15.65
C SER A 194 5.54 12.76 -16.12
N GLU A 195 5.70 12.43 -17.39
CA GLU A 195 7.02 12.13 -17.95
C GLU A 195 8.00 13.28 -17.73
N THR A 196 7.53 14.51 -17.84
CA THR A 196 8.34 15.71 -17.56
C THR A 196 8.85 15.70 -16.12
N ASN A 197 8.00 15.38 -15.13
CA ASN A 197 8.42 15.33 -13.73
C ASN A 197 9.39 14.17 -13.46
N LEU A 198 9.17 12.99 -14.05
CA LEU A 198 10.11 11.88 -13.95
C LEU A 198 11.49 12.23 -14.54
N LYS A 199 11.49 12.95 -15.67
CA LYS A 199 12.72 13.44 -16.27
C LYS A 199 13.44 14.46 -15.38
N MET A 200 12.70 15.42 -14.80
CA MET A 200 13.24 16.38 -13.84
C MET A 200 13.87 15.69 -12.62
N ALA A 201 13.19 14.67 -12.06
CA ALA A 201 13.73 13.90 -10.96
C ALA A 201 15.03 13.18 -11.34
N LYS A 202 15.06 12.51 -12.51
CA LYS A 202 16.26 11.84 -13.03
C LYS A 202 17.41 12.81 -13.25
N GLU A 203 17.16 13.99 -13.81
CA GLU A 203 18.17 15.04 -14.03
C GLU A 203 18.76 15.56 -12.71
N MET A 204 18.01 15.51 -11.62
CA MET A 204 18.50 15.80 -10.26
C MET A 204 19.22 14.60 -9.59
N GLY A 205 19.35 13.47 -10.29
CA GLY A 205 19.98 12.24 -9.80
C GLY A 205 19.10 11.38 -8.92
N TYR A 206 17.78 11.61 -8.92
CA TYR A 206 16.83 10.80 -8.16
C TYR A 206 16.46 9.53 -8.89
N LYS A 207 16.34 8.43 -8.13
CA LYS A 207 15.51 7.27 -8.48
C LYS A 207 14.10 7.50 -7.98
N THR A 208 13.10 7.33 -8.86
CA THR A 208 11.69 7.45 -8.49
C THR A 208 11.10 6.09 -8.15
N PHE A 209 10.44 5.98 -7.01
CA PHE A 209 9.82 4.73 -6.56
C PHE A 209 8.31 4.86 -6.43
N PHE A 210 7.60 4.15 -7.27
CA PHE A 210 6.18 3.82 -7.11
C PHE A 210 6.04 2.57 -6.22
N TRP A 211 4.96 1.83 -6.35
CA TRP A 211 4.69 0.61 -5.59
C TRP A 211 3.95 -0.40 -6.47
N SER A 212 4.01 -1.67 -6.09
CA SER A 212 3.24 -2.76 -6.70
C SER A 212 2.22 -3.37 -5.75
N LEU A 213 2.28 -3.02 -4.46
CA LEU A 213 1.29 -3.39 -3.48
C LEU A 213 0.98 -2.21 -2.58
N ALA A 214 -0.29 -1.88 -2.44
CA ALA A 214 -0.82 -0.92 -1.48
C ALA A 214 -2.27 -1.26 -1.14
N TYR A 215 -2.76 -0.67 -0.07
CA TYR A 215 -4.17 -0.70 0.30
C TYR A 215 -4.59 0.65 0.90
N VAL A 216 -5.89 0.87 1.10
CA VAL A 216 -6.39 2.13 1.66
C VAL A 216 -6.20 2.10 3.18
N ASP A 217 -5.18 2.82 3.68
CA ASP A 217 -4.77 2.85 5.08
C ASP A 217 -4.55 4.27 5.64
N TRP A 218 -4.71 5.30 4.79
CA TRP A 218 -4.37 6.70 5.11
C TRP A 218 -5.48 7.53 5.73
N TYR A 219 -6.74 7.04 5.74
CA TYR A 219 -7.84 7.76 6.37
C TYR A 219 -7.78 7.63 7.88
N GLU A 220 -7.53 8.74 8.60
CA GLU A 220 -7.35 8.73 10.05
C GLU A 220 -8.60 8.20 10.81
N ASN A 221 -9.79 8.59 10.36
CA ASN A 221 -11.06 8.26 11.00
C ASN A 221 -11.78 7.05 10.35
N ASP A 222 -11.19 6.40 9.37
CA ASP A 222 -11.74 5.23 8.68
C ASP A 222 -10.61 4.22 8.41
N GLN A 223 -10.04 3.72 9.50
CA GLN A 223 -8.97 2.75 9.46
C GLN A 223 -9.50 1.36 9.12
N PRO A 224 -8.84 0.61 8.23
CA PRO A 224 -9.20 -0.77 7.95
C PRO A 224 -9.08 -1.64 9.20
N THR A 225 -9.94 -2.65 9.33
CA THR A 225 -9.75 -3.65 10.39
C THR A 225 -8.49 -4.46 10.12
N LYS A 226 -7.96 -5.10 11.16
CA LYS A 226 -6.82 -6.00 11.06
C LYS A 226 -7.04 -7.12 10.02
N GLU A 227 -8.23 -7.72 10.02
CA GLU A 227 -8.60 -8.79 9.08
C GLU A 227 -8.63 -8.27 7.64
N ALA A 228 -9.20 -7.09 7.41
CA ALA A 228 -9.23 -6.47 6.08
C ALA A 228 -7.83 -6.09 5.59
N ALA A 229 -6.96 -5.61 6.49
CA ALA A 229 -5.57 -5.32 6.17
C ALA A 229 -4.82 -6.59 5.77
N PHE A 230 -4.92 -7.67 6.56
CA PHE A 230 -4.29 -8.95 6.21
C PHE A 230 -4.83 -9.56 4.92
N GLU A 231 -6.15 -9.52 4.70
CA GLU A 231 -6.74 -9.99 3.43
C GLU A 231 -6.09 -9.30 2.22
N LYS A 232 -5.88 -7.99 2.29
CA LYS A 232 -5.28 -7.22 1.19
C LYS A 232 -3.78 -7.46 1.08
N LEU A 233 -3.06 -7.38 2.21
CA LEU A 233 -1.60 -7.43 2.22
C LEU A 233 -1.05 -8.84 1.95
N LEU A 234 -1.71 -9.89 2.48
CA LEU A 234 -1.30 -11.27 2.23
C LEU A 234 -1.80 -11.78 0.88
N GLY A 235 -3.02 -11.41 0.47
CA GLY A 235 -3.58 -11.85 -0.81
C GLY A 235 -2.97 -11.15 -2.04
N ARG A 236 -2.30 -10.02 -1.87
CA ARG A 236 -1.68 -9.25 -2.98
C ARG A 236 -0.16 -9.32 -2.99
N ILE A 237 0.45 -9.94 -1.97
CA ILE A 237 1.91 -10.03 -1.94
C ILE A 237 2.42 -10.89 -3.09
N HIS A 238 3.49 -10.47 -3.71
CA HIS A 238 4.13 -11.18 -4.81
C HIS A 238 5.66 -11.01 -4.75
N PRO A 239 6.44 -11.87 -5.39
CA PRO A 239 7.89 -11.71 -5.48
C PRO A 239 8.29 -10.37 -6.07
N GLY A 240 9.28 -9.72 -5.49
CA GLY A 240 9.77 -8.41 -5.91
C GLY A 240 8.88 -7.23 -5.55
N ALA A 241 7.88 -7.41 -4.67
CA ALA A 241 6.93 -6.35 -4.32
C ALA A 241 7.62 -5.15 -3.67
N ILE A 242 7.38 -3.94 -4.21
CA ILE A 242 7.54 -2.69 -3.48
C ILE A 242 6.20 -2.43 -2.78
N VAL A 243 6.21 -2.53 -1.46
CA VAL A 243 5.02 -2.36 -0.63
C VAL A 243 4.94 -0.93 -0.11
N LEU A 244 3.82 -0.27 -0.38
CA LEU A 244 3.50 1.03 0.21
C LEU A 244 2.55 0.86 1.39
N LEU A 245 2.98 1.33 2.55
CA LEU A 245 2.18 1.56 3.75
C LEU A 245 2.29 3.02 4.18
N HIS A 246 1.34 3.52 4.98
CA HIS A 246 1.45 4.84 5.58
C HIS A 246 1.79 4.74 7.07
N SER A 247 2.77 5.53 7.52
CA SER A 247 3.16 5.57 8.92
C SER A 247 2.10 6.20 9.83
N THR A 248 1.16 6.95 9.24
CA THR A 248 0.01 7.53 9.93
C THR A 248 -1.08 6.51 10.27
N SER A 249 -1.03 5.31 9.68
CA SER A 249 -2.03 4.27 9.90
C SER A 249 -1.88 3.61 11.25
N LYS A 250 -2.90 3.74 12.09
CA LYS A 250 -2.98 3.02 13.37
C LYS A 250 -2.96 1.50 13.15
N THR A 251 -3.70 1.04 12.15
CA THR A 251 -3.75 -0.39 11.81
C THR A 251 -2.36 -0.91 11.45
N ASN A 252 -1.59 -0.18 10.64
CA ASN A 252 -0.21 -0.59 10.32
C ASN A 252 0.67 -0.66 11.57
N GLY A 253 0.58 0.33 12.47
CA GLY A 253 1.31 0.32 13.74
C GLY A 253 0.98 -0.89 14.61
N GLU A 254 -0.28 -1.36 14.59
CA GLU A 254 -0.75 -2.48 15.38
C GLU A 254 -0.43 -3.85 14.78
N ILE A 255 -0.39 -3.97 13.43
CA ILE A 255 -0.29 -5.28 12.77
C ILE A 255 1.11 -5.60 12.23
N LEU A 256 2.01 -4.63 12.11
CA LEU A 256 3.25 -4.80 11.35
C LEU A 256 4.11 -5.97 11.86
N ASP A 257 4.24 -6.14 13.17
CA ASP A 257 4.98 -7.26 13.76
C ASP A 257 4.44 -8.62 13.30
N GLU A 258 3.12 -8.81 13.35
CA GLU A 258 2.48 -10.04 12.89
C GLU A 258 2.53 -10.18 11.36
N LEU A 259 2.42 -9.07 10.64
CA LEU A 259 2.48 -9.06 9.18
C LEU A 259 3.86 -9.49 8.67
N LEU A 260 4.93 -8.99 9.28
CA LEU A 260 6.30 -9.40 8.96
C LEU A 260 6.49 -10.89 9.23
N THR A 261 6.04 -11.39 10.39
CA THR A 261 6.07 -12.84 10.70
C THR A 261 5.37 -13.67 9.61
N LYS A 262 4.17 -13.25 9.18
CA LYS A 262 3.41 -13.97 8.16
C LYS A 262 4.11 -13.97 6.80
N TRP A 263 4.72 -12.87 6.39
CA TRP A 263 5.48 -12.80 5.15
C TRP A 263 6.76 -13.68 5.22
N GLU A 264 7.44 -13.73 6.37
CA GLU A 264 8.57 -14.63 6.62
C GLU A 264 8.12 -16.10 6.54
N GLU A 265 6.99 -16.47 7.15
CA GLU A 265 6.39 -17.82 7.06
C GLU A 265 6.00 -18.19 5.62
N MET A 266 5.63 -17.24 4.78
CA MET A 266 5.38 -17.42 3.34
C MET A 266 6.68 -17.56 2.54
N GLY A 267 7.85 -17.41 3.19
CA GLY A 267 9.18 -17.56 2.60
C GLY A 267 9.71 -16.30 1.94
N TYR A 268 9.15 -15.12 2.26
CA TYR A 268 9.70 -13.84 1.81
C TYR A 268 10.87 -13.39 2.69
N THR A 269 11.79 -12.67 2.07
CA THR A 269 12.88 -11.94 2.72
C THR A 269 12.74 -10.44 2.41
N PHE A 270 13.41 -9.61 3.18
CA PHE A 270 13.30 -8.15 3.03
C PHE A 270 14.65 -7.56 2.60
N LYS A 271 14.61 -6.66 1.64
CA LYS A 271 15.79 -5.97 1.13
C LYS A 271 15.55 -4.46 1.03
N PRO A 272 16.62 -3.65 1.15
CA PRO A 272 16.50 -2.21 0.93
C PRO A 272 16.33 -1.90 -0.56
N LEU A 273 15.69 -0.76 -0.89
CA LEU A 273 15.51 -0.30 -2.28
C LEU A 273 16.84 -0.11 -3.06
N SER A 274 17.97 -0.07 -2.37
CA SER A 274 19.29 -0.01 -3.01
C SER A 274 19.67 -1.27 -3.80
N GLU A 275 18.93 -2.36 -3.59
CA GLU A 275 19.14 -3.63 -4.31
C GLU A 275 18.22 -3.81 -5.55
N ILE A 276 17.47 -2.75 -5.92
CA ILE A 276 16.70 -2.68 -7.18
C ILE A 276 17.54 -2.16 -8.34
#